data_6ee1fd6c575ac498bb437186183ff875
#
_entry.id   6ee1fd6c575ac498bb437186183ff875
#
_cell.length_a   1.000
_cell.length_b   1.000
_cell.length_c   1.000
_cell.angle_alpha   90.00
_cell.angle_beta   90.00
_cell.angle_gamma   90.00
#
_symmetry.space_group_name_H-M   'P 1'
#
loop_
_entity.id
_entity.type
_entity.pdbx_description
1 polymer ?
#
loop_
_entity_poly.entity_id
_entity_poly.type
_entity_poly.pdbx_seq_one_letter_code
_entity_poly.pdbx_strand_id
1 'polypeptide(L)'
;DTQGLPVELQAEKELGIKNGRKEDRTEQEIKDLVAGCKKTIKKYWKKWMQVDKDLGVSLNQDNAYWTYKDEFIEREWKLLKRAYENGVLTEGKRVVAYCPQCLTSLSHSEVNQGYHKVSDPSLFYKVKLRDEDKFLIVWTTMPFTLVTDAMIGTNPKEEYVEVKVENEIWIVGKIRLEELMQMKKIEDYQVLKTVLGSELEGKKYVHPLLDQIPELAEFAKKDNYHVVVSENFVDVNTGSGLVHLSPANGEDDYNTAIKRNVDIFSPINDEVNFTEGAGQYSGYFVRVADDKIEDDLKQRGALVKKGTIKHDYPSCWRCNTDLVWLARREYFYMLD
;
A
#
# COMPACT_ATOMS: atom_id res chain seq x y z
N ASP A 1 0.36 22.51 20.41
CA ASP A 1 1.19 22.18 19.25
C ASP A 1 1.14 23.33 18.24
N THR A 2 2.31 23.77 17.78
CA THR A 2 2.46 24.88 16.83
C THR A 2 3.22 24.47 15.58
N GLN A 3 3.29 23.17 15.27
CA GLN A 3 3.93 22.59 14.10
C GLN A 3 2.97 21.61 13.42
N GLY A 4 3.30 21.23 12.20
CA GLY A 4 2.65 20.13 11.49
C GLY A 4 2.03 20.53 10.15
N LEU A 5 1.72 19.52 9.36
CA LEU A 5 1.20 19.62 8.00
C LEU A 5 -0.03 20.52 7.84
N PRO A 6 -1.03 20.57 8.73
CA PRO A 6 -2.17 21.45 8.54
C PRO A 6 -1.80 22.94 8.48
N VAL A 7 -0.79 23.35 9.24
CA VAL A 7 -0.29 24.74 9.21
C VAL A 7 0.50 24.99 7.93
N GLU A 8 1.33 24.03 7.52
CA GLU A 8 2.12 24.08 6.30
C GLU A 8 1.20 24.18 5.06
N LEU A 9 0.23 23.29 4.92
CA LEU A 9 -0.74 23.31 3.82
C LEU A 9 -1.54 24.62 3.73
N GLN A 10 -1.92 25.19 4.88
CA GLN A 10 -2.60 26.48 4.90
C GLN A 10 -1.68 27.62 4.44
N ALA A 11 -0.41 27.61 4.86
CA ALA A 11 0.56 28.63 4.46
C ALA A 11 0.91 28.50 2.96
N GLU A 12 1.10 27.29 2.45
CA GLU A 12 1.30 27.00 1.02
C GLU A 12 0.15 27.54 0.18
N LYS A 13 -1.08 27.28 0.60
CA LYS A 13 -2.28 27.78 -0.07
C LYS A 13 -2.34 29.32 -0.09
N GLU A 14 -2.00 29.97 1.04
CA GLU A 14 -1.99 31.44 1.13
C GLU A 14 -0.88 32.08 0.30
N LEU A 15 0.27 31.40 0.14
CA LEU A 15 1.42 31.86 -0.63
C LEU A 15 1.35 31.47 -2.11
N GLY A 16 0.38 30.61 -2.51
CA GLY A 16 0.27 30.09 -3.87
C GLY A 16 1.40 29.12 -4.26
N ILE A 17 2.06 28.53 -3.27
CA ILE A 17 3.10 27.53 -3.49
C ILE A 17 2.42 26.24 -3.98
N LYS A 18 2.82 25.76 -5.15
CA LYS A 18 2.34 24.48 -5.67
C LYS A 18 2.98 23.33 -4.90
N ASN A 19 2.18 22.28 -4.66
CA ASN A 19 2.72 21.04 -4.11
C ASN A 19 3.83 20.50 -5.01
N GLY A 20 4.99 20.29 -4.42
CA GLY A 20 6.19 19.75 -5.05
C GLY A 20 7.10 19.18 -4.00
N ARG A 21 8.19 18.55 -4.41
CA ARG A 21 9.20 18.04 -3.48
C ARG A 21 9.71 19.18 -2.61
N LYS A 22 9.80 18.93 -1.32
CA LYS A 22 10.36 19.92 -0.38
C LYS A 22 11.81 20.28 -0.73
N GLU A 23 12.52 19.31 -1.29
CA GLU A 23 13.93 19.45 -1.72
C GLU A 23 14.11 20.37 -2.93
N ASP A 24 13.08 20.54 -3.76
CA ASP A 24 13.13 21.41 -4.95
C ASP A 24 12.86 22.89 -4.62
N ARG A 25 12.53 23.20 -3.37
CA ARG A 25 12.23 24.58 -2.92
C ARG A 25 13.49 25.41 -2.80
N THR A 26 13.43 26.63 -3.30
CA THR A 26 14.48 27.61 -3.09
C THR A 26 14.56 28.04 -1.62
N GLU A 27 15.72 28.52 -1.20
CA GLU A 27 15.92 29.04 0.17
C GLU A 27 14.90 30.15 0.51
N GLN A 28 14.54 30.98 -0.46
CA GLN A 28 13.56 32.04 -0.27
C GLN A 28 12.15 31.51 -0.07
N GLU A 29 11.72 30.51 -0.85
CA GLU A 29 10.43 29.86 -0.67
C GLU A 29 10.31 29.19 0.70
N ILE A 30 11.38 28.57 1.18
CA ILE A 30 11.41 27.98 2.55
C ILE A 30 11.26 29.07 3.60
N LYS A 31 11.97 30.20 3.48
CA LYS A 31 11.86 31.35 4.41
C LYS A 31 10.45 31.93 4.43
N ASP A 32 9.86 32.12 3.25
CA ASP A 32 8.51 32.66 3.11
C ASP A 32 7.46 31.72 3.69
N LEU A 33 7.60 30.40 3.45
CA LEU A 33 6.74 29.37 4.02
C LEU A 33 6.80 29.37 5.55
N VAL A 34 8.01 29.36 6.13
CA VAL A 34 8.19 29.40 7.59
C VAL A 34 7.58 30.67 8.19
N ALA A 35 7.77 31.83 7.54
CA ALA A 35 7.16 33.08 7.96
C ALA A 35 5.62 33.03 7.87
N GLY A 36 5.07 32.45 6.82
CA GLY A 36 3.64 32.20 6.62
C GLY A 36 3.06 31.28 7.70
N CYS A 37 3.73 30.18 8.02
CA CYS A 37 3.36 29.29 9.10
C CYS A 37 3.30 30.00 10.45
N LYS A 38 4.35 30.73 10.81
CA LYS A 38 4.41 31.51 12.05
C LYS A 38 3.31 32.58 12.14
N LYS A 39 2.97 33.22 11.02
CA LYS A 39 1.87 34.17 10.94
C LYS A 39 0.51 33.52 11.17
N THR A 40 0.28 32.39 10.53
CA THR A 40 -0.95 31.58 10.66
C THR A 40 -1.15 31.13 12.10
N ILE A 41 -0.12 30.57 12.72
CA ILE A 41 -0.14 30.14 14.14
C ILE A 41 -0.53 31.33 15.05
N LYS A 42 0.15 32.48 14.92
CA LYS A 42 -0.14 33.67 15.75
C LYS A 42 -1.58 34.18 15.59
N LYS A 43 -2.13 34.10 14.36
CA LYS A 43 -3.52 34.51 14.06
C LYS A 43 -4.52 33.60 14.82
N TYR A 44 -4.33 32.28 14.72
CA TYR A 44 -5.26 31.33 15.36
C TYR A 44 -5.05 31.24 16.88
N TRP A 45 -3.82 31.36 17.36
CA TRP A 45 -3.54 31.45 18.79
C TRP A 45 -4.33 32.57 19.47
N LYS A 46 -4.35 33.78 18.89
CA LYS A 46 -5.14 34.87 19.45
C LYS A 46 -6.62 34.58 19.56
N LYS A 47 -7.18 33.85 18.58
CA LYS A 47 -8.58 33.43 18.62
C LYS A 47 -8.81 32.38 19.73
N TRP A 48 -7.93 31.42 19.88
CA TRP A 48 -8.02 30.43 20.95
C TRP A 48 -7.97 31.08 22.33
N MET A 49 -7.04 32.00 22.52
CA MET A 49 -6.93 32.75 23.77
C MET A 49 -8.23 33.47 24.13
N GLN A 50 -8.92 33.99 23.14
CA GLN A 50 -10.22 34.66 23.39
C GLN A 50 -11.29 33.64 23.75
N VAL A 51 -11.35 32.50 23.03
CA VAL A 51 -12.31 31.42 23.33
C VAL A 51 -12.10 30.87 24.74
N ASP A 52 -10.85 30.65 25.16
CA ASP A 52 -10.53 30.17 26.51
C ASP A 52 -11.04 31.16 27.57
N LYS A 53 -10.87 32.46 27.35
CA LYS A 53 -11.42 33.50 28.25
C LYS A 53 -12.94 33.51 28.29
N ASP A 54 -13.58 33.39 27.13
CA ASP A 54 -15.04 33.36 27.02
C ASP A 54 -15.65 32.11 27.70
N LEU A 55 -14.93 30.99 27.68
CA LEU A 55 -15.31 29.75 28.38
C LEU A 55 -14.93 29.74 29.86
N GLY A 56 -14.24 30.76 30.35
CA GLY A 56 -13.79 30.82 31.75
C GLY A 56 -12.65 29.86 32.08
N VAL A 57 -11.88 29.43 31.10
CA VAL A 57 -10.74 28.54 31.30
C VAL A 57 -9.61 29.31 31.97
N SER A 58 -9.15 28.81 33.13
CA SER A 58 -8.10 29.45 33.93
C SER A 58 -6.72 28.86 33.55
N LEU A 59 -6.11 29.41 32.50
CA LEU A 59 -4.76 29.07 32.05
C LEU A 59 -3.83 30.27 32.11
N ASN A 60 -2.56 30.02 32.45
CA ASN A 60 -1.51 31.04 32.34
C ASN A 60 -1.07 31.18 30.88
N GLN A 61 -1.83 31.97 30.14
CA GLN A 61 -1.66 32.17 28.71
C GLN A 61 -0.36 32.93 28.36
N ASP A 62 0.15 33.75 29.26
CA ASP A 62 1.39 34.51 29.03
C ASP A 62 2.64 33.64 29.11
N ASN A 63 2.53 32.48 29.81
CA ASN A 63 3.59 31.50 29.93
C ASN A 63 3.38 30.24 29.07
N ALA A 64 2.66 30.35 27.96
CA ALA A 64 2.50 29.26 27.00
C ALA A 64 3.85 28.90 26.36
N TYR A 65 4.19 27.59 26.32
CA TYR A 65 5.33 27.15 25.52
C TYR A 65 4.90 26.83 24.08
N TRP A 66 5.83 27.09 23.15
CA TRP A 66 5.58 26.96 21.75
C TRP A 66 6.50 25.92 21.15
N THR A 67 5.93 24.88 20.53
CA THR A 67 6.70 23.74 20.02
C THR A 67 7.65 24.09 18.87
N TYR A 68 7.45 25.23 18.19
CA TYR A 68 8.35 25.72 17.13
C TYR A 68 9.54 26.55 17.64
N LYS A 69 9.65 26.80 18.95
CA LYS A 69 10.80 27.51 19.52
C LYS A 69 12.02 26.60 19.64
N ASP A 70 13.18 27.16 19.40
CA ASP A 70 14.46 26.44 19.42
C ASP A 70 14.70 25.71 20.73
N GLU A 71 14.33 26.30 21.88
CA GLU A 71 14.46 25.70 23.21
C GLU A 71 13.64 24.40 23.37
N PHE A 72 12.45 24.34 22.74
CA PHE A 72 11.63 23.12 22.71
C PHE A 72 12.24 22.08 21.79
N ILE A 73 12.59 22.47 20.57
CA ILE A 73 13.20 21.62 19.56
C ILE A 73 14.51 21.00 20.07
N GLU A 74 15.35 21.81 20.73
CA GLU A 74 16.61 21.31 21.31
C GLU A 74 16.39 20.24 22.38
N ARG A 75 15.36 20.39 23.23
CA ARG A 75 15.02 19.39 24.25
C ARG A 75 14.52 18.10 23.63
N GLU A 76 13.69 18.19 22.60
CA GLU A 76 13.16 17.04 21.86
C GLU A 76 14.29 16.29 21.16
N TRP A 77 15.19 16.99 20.47
CA TRP A 77 16.39 16.38 19.88
C TRP A 77 17.29 15.67 20.89
N LYS A 78 17.43 16.19 22.08
CA LYS A 78 18.20 15.53 23.16
C LYS A 78 17.55 14.21 23.59
N LEU A 79 16.21 14.15 23.61
CA LEU A 79 15.50 12.91 23.93
C LEU A 79 15.63 11.88 22.80
N LEU A 80 15.44 12.30 21.54
CA LEU A 80 15.59 11.44 20.36
C LEU A 80 17.01 10.87 20.28
N LYS A 81 18.04 11.74 20.49
CA LYS A 81 19.43 11.31 20.51
C LYS A 81 19.69 10.24 21.58
N ARG A 82 19.19 10.44 22.80
CA ARG A 82 19.32 9.45 23.88
C ARG A 82 18.63 8.14 23.55
N ALA A 83 17.43 8.20 22.95
CA ALA A 83 16.71 7.01 22.52
C ALA A 83 17.48 6.24 21.45
N TYR A 84 18.07 6.94 20.50
CA TYR A 84 18.93 6.35 19.46
C TYR A 84 20.21 5.72 20.05
N GLU A 85 20.93 6.44 20.92
CA GLU A 85 22.16 5.95 21.58
C GLU A 85 21.90 4.73 22.47
N ASN A 86 20.69 4.60 23.01
CA ASN A 86 20.28 3.44 23.82
C ASN A 86 19.64 2.31 22.98
N GLY A 87 19.60 2.43 21.65
CA GLY A 87 19.02 1.42 20.76
C GLY A 87 17.49 1.30 20.83
N VAL A 88 16.82 2.25 21.50
CA VAL A 88 15.35 2.29 21.59
C VAL A 88 14.73 2.91 20.34
N LEU A 89 15.41 3.86 19.72
CA LEU A 89 15.01 4.43 18.43
C LEU A 89 15.83 3.78 17.33
N THR A 90 15.16 3.05 16.43
CA THR A 90 15.81 2.32 15.33
C THR A 90 15.18 2.68 14.00
N GLU A 91 15.94 2.56 12.93
CA GLU A 91 15.43 2.64 11.57
C GLU A 91 14.96 1.24 11.12
N GLY A 92 13.80 1.17 10.49
CA GLY A 92 13.25 -0.07 9.97
C GLY A 92 12.32 0.17 8.78
N LYS A 93 11.75 -0.91 8.26
CA LYS A 93 10.70 -0.83 7.22
C LYS A 93 9.41 -1.44 7.74
N ARG A 94 8.29 -0.82 7.41
CA ARG A 94 6.93 -1.39 7.58
C ARG A 94 6.04 -0.91 6.44
N VAL A 95 5.00 -1.67 6.18
CA VAL A 95 3.92 -1.20 5.32
C VAL A 95 3.07 -0.21 6.12
N VAL A 96 2.95 0.99 5.60
CA VAL A 96 2.18 2.08 6.21
C VAL A 96 1.20 2.67 5.20
N ALA A 97 0.08 3.18 5.69
CA ALA A 97 -0.80 4.00 4.88
C ALA A 97 -0.10 5.32 4.55
N TYR A 98 -0.05 5.68 3.28
CA TYR A 98 0.70 6.83 2.79
C TYR A 98 -0.18 7.73 1.93
N CYS A 99 -0.08 9.03 2.14
CA CYS A 99 -0.79 10.02 1.33
C CYS A 99 0.14 10.56 0.22
N PRO A 100 -0.17 10.29 -1.06
CA PRO A 100 0.67 10.75 -2.17
C PRO A 100 0.63 12.26 -2.37
N GLN A 101 -0.38 12.95 -1.85
CA GLN A 101 -0.52 14.41 -1.92
C GLN A 101 0.24 15.12 -0.79
N CYS A 102 0.15 14.60 0.44
CA CYS A 102 0.84 15.19 1.60
C CYS A 102 2.27 14.66 1.75
N LEU A 103 2.64 13.64 1.00
CA LEU A 103 3.94 12.95 1.04
C LEU A 103 4.31 12.51 2.47
N THR A 104 3.35 11.89 3.15
CA THR A 104 3.53 11.46 4.54
C THR A 104 2.78 10.18 4.86
N SER A 105 3.33 9.43 5.80
CA SER A 105 2.69 8.26 6.40
C SER A 105 1.59 8.69 7.37
N LEU A 106 0.56 7.85 7.51
CA LEU A 106 -0.56 8.06 8.43
C LEU A 106 -0.60 6.93 9.46
N SER A 107 -0.92 7.28 10.69
CA SER A 107 -1.22 6.32 11.74
C SER A 107 -2.59 5.67 11.53
N HIS A 108 -2.84 4.51 12.15
CA HIS A 108 -4.15 3.84 12.10
C HIS A 108 -5.31 4.75 12.55
N SER A 109 -5.08 5.58 13.58
CA SER A 109 -6.09 6.53 14.06
C SER A 109 -6.41 7.63 13.05
N GLU A 110 -5.44 8.05 12.24
CA GLU A 110 -5.64 9.03 11.17
C GLU A 110 -6.34 8.42 9.96
N VAL A 111 -6.01 7.19 9.60
CA VAL A 111 -6.69 6.44 8.51
C VAL A 111 -8.17 6.28 8.83
N ASN A 112 -8.53 5.99 10.08
CA ASN A 112 -9.92 5.81 10.50
C ASN A 112 -10.78 7.08 10.44
N GLN A 113 -10.19 8.25 10.22
CA GLN A 113 -10.93 9.51 10.13
C GLN A 113 -11.44 9.83 8.72
N GLY A 114 -10.96 9.15 7.70
CA GLY A 114 -11.33 9.43 6.32
C GLY A 114 -11.65 8.17 5.53
N TYR A 115 -12.95 7.93 5.28
CA TYR A 115 -13.41 6.87 4.37
C TYR A 115 -14.46 7.42 3.41
N HIS A 116 -14.41 6.99 2.18
CA HIS A 116 -15.45 7.29 1.19
C HIS A 116 -15.68 6.09 0.26
N LYS A 117 -16.81 6.09 -0.43
CA LYS A 117 -17.13 5.02 -1.37
C LYS A 117 -16.40 5.24 -2.68
N VAL A 118 -15.64 4.23 -3.08
CA VAL A 118 -14.96 4.18 -4.37
C VAL A 118 -15.49 3.05 -5.24
N SER A 119 -15.14 3.12 -6.50
CA SER A 119 -15.44 2.09 -7.49
C SER A 119 -14.12 1.67 -8.12
N ASP A 120 -13.53 0.60 -7.58
CA ASP A 120 -12.24 0.10 -8.01
C ASP A 120 -12.37 -1.02 -9.05
N PRO A 121 -11.35 -1.23 -9.90
CA PRO A 121 -11.32 -2.40 -10.78
C PRO A 121 -11.32 -3.68 -9.95
N SER A 122 -11.89 -4.72 -10.51
CA SER A 122 -11.90 -6.08 -9.95
C SER A 122 -11.42 -7.03 -11.03
N LEU A 123 -10.18 -7.48 -10.92
CA LEU A 123 -9.56 -8.30 -11.96
C LEU A 123 -9.35 -9.73 -11.47
N PHE A 124 -9.82 -10.68 -12.28
CA PHE A 124 -9.41 -12.08 -12.21
C PHE A 124 -8.39 -12.34 -13.31
N TYR A 125 -7.25 -12.87 -12.95
CA TYR A 125 -6.19 -13.20 -13.89
C TYR A 125 -5.61 -14.58 -13.60
N LYS A 126 -5.01 -15.19 -14.61
CA LYS A 126 -4.43 -16.52 -14.48
C LYS A 126 -2.91 -16.47 -14.47
N VAL A 127 -2.35 -17.30 -13.63
CA VAL A 127 -0.90 -17.45 -13.41
C VAL A 127 -0.52 -18.89 -13.66
N LYS A 128 0.39 -19.13 -14.59
CA LYS A 128 0.80 -20.48 -14.96
C LYS A 128 1.72 -21.11 -13.90
N LEU A 129 1.44 -22.33 -13.48
CA LEU A 129 2.40 -23.11 -12.69
C LEU A 129 3.63 -23.45 -13.54
N ARG A 130 4.83 -23.45 -12.92
CA ARG A 130 6.08 -23.65 -13.66
C ARG A 130 6.23 -25.09 -14.16
N ASP A 131 5.87 -26.06 -13.30
CA ASP A 131 6.12 -27.48 -13.53
C ASP A 131 4.87 -28.28 -13.93
N GLU A 132 3.73 -27.60 -14.04
CA GLU A 132 2.45 -28.21 -14.39
C GLU A 132 1.73 -27.35 -15.43
N ASP A 133 1.01 -27.99 -16.33
CA ASP A 133 0.18 -27.26 -17.32
C ASP A 133 -1.18 -26.87 -16.71
N LYS A 134 -1.10 -26.09 -15.62
CA LYS A 134 -2.24 -25.61 -14.84
C LYS A 134 -2.07 -24.13 -14.53
N PHE A 135 -3.18 -23.47 -14.26
CA PHE A 135 -3.23 -22.05 -13.94
C PHE A 135 -3.88 -21.82 -12.57
N LEU A 136 -3.25 -21.02 -11.75
CA LEU A 136 -3.87 -20.45 -10.57
C LEU A 136 -4.73 -19.26 -11.01
N ILE A 137 -5.98 -19.20 -10.58
CA ILE A 137 -6.84 -18.03 -10.83
C ILE A 137 -6.76 -17.14 -9.61
N VAL A 138 -6.23 -15.94 -9.81
CA VAL A 138 -5.97 -14.96 -8.75
C VAL A 138 -6.87 -13.76 -8.93
N TRP A 139 -7.24 -13.10 -7.86
CA TRP A 139 -8.08 -11.93 -7.86
C TRP A 139 -7.40 -10.73 -7.18
N THR A 140 -7.60 -9.54 -7.74
CA THR A 140 -7.12 -8.29 -7.15
C THR A 140 -8.06 -7.11 -7.44
N THR A 141 -8.08 -6.12 -6.55
CA THR A 141 -8.69 -4.80 -6.74
C THR A 141 -7.64 -3.71 -6.95
N MET A 142 -6.37 -4.06 -6.84
CA MET A 142 -5.22 -3.16 -6.94
C MET A 142 -4.24 -3.68 -8.00
N PRO A 143 -4.53 -3.54 -9.30
CA PRO A 143 -3.70 -4.11 -10.37
C PRO A 143 -2.24 -3.70 -10.30
N PHE A 144 -1.94 -2.46 -9.86
CA PHE A 144 -0.57 -1.97 -9.74
C PHE A 144 0.32 -2.81 -8.81
N THR A 145 -0.28 -3.52 -7.84
CA THR A 145 0.47 -4.36 -6.91
C THR A 145 1.03 -5.63 -7.56
N LEU A 146 0.58 -5.98 -8.80
CA LEU A 146 1.21 -7.04 -9.58
C LEU A 146 2.68 -6.72 -9.90
N VAL A 147 3.04 -5.44 -10.03
CA VAL A 147 4.43 -5.06 -10.27
C VAL A 147 5.36 -5.50 -9.13
N THR A 148 4.81 -5.65 -7.93
CA THR A 148 5.53 -5.99 -6.70
C THR A 148 5.12 -7.35 -6.13
N ASP A 149 4.45 -8.20 -6.95
CA ASP A 149 4.05 -9.55 -6.57
C ASP A 149 5.26 -10.43 -6.26
N ALA A 150 5.21 -11.13 -5.14
CA ALA A 150 6.27 -12.01 -4.71
C ALA A 150 5.80 -13.46 -4.47
N MET A 151 4.55 -13.63 -4.05
CA MET A 151 3.99 -14.94 -3.68
C MET A 151 2.48 -14.98 -4.01
N ILE A 152 1.91 -16.19 -4.05
CA ILE A 152 0.46 -16.39 -4.07
C ILE A 152 0.04 -17.12 -2.79
N GLY A 153 -0.92 -16.55 -2.07
CA GLY A 153 -1.45 -17.08 -0.83
C GLY A 153 -2.63 -18.03 -1.05
N THR A 154 -2.64 -19.13 -0.31
CA THR A 154 -3.78 -20.05 -0.15
C THR A 154 -4.07 -20.23 1.34
N ASN A 155 -5.30 -20.55 1.71
CA ASN A 155 -5.62 -20.93 3.08
C ASN A 155 -5.35 -22.43 3.28
N PRO A 156 -4.50 -22.83 4.24
CA PRO A 156 -4.06 -24.24 4.38
C PRO A 156 -5.20 -25.20 4.69
N LYS A 157 -6.30 -24.74 5.28
CA LYS A 157 -7.42 -25.57 5.77
C LYS A 157 -8.58 -25.67 4.80
N GLU A 158 -8.57 -24.80 3.78
CA GLU A 158 -9.67 -24.68 2.85
C GLU A 158 -9.45 -25.52 1.58
N GLU A 159 -10.54 -25.86 0.92
CA GLU A 159 -10.52 -26.68 -0.28
C GLU A 159 -10.41 -25.83 -1.55
N TYR A 160 -9.55 -26.27 -2.44
CA TYR A 160 -9.38 -25.76 -3.79
C TYR A 160 -9.68 -26.87 -4.79
N VAL A 161 -10.14 -26.48 -5.97
CA VAL A 161 -10.46 -27.44 -7.03
C VAL A 161 -9.62 -27.22 -8.27
N GLU A 162 -9.14 -28.31 -8.84
CA GLU A 162 -8.63 -28.35 -10.19
C GLU A 162 -9.82 -28.57 -11.12
N VAL A 163 -10.11 -27.61 -11.98
CA VAL A 163 -11.24 -27.62 -12.87
C VAL A 163 -10.77 -27.49 -14.31
N LYS A 164 -11.23 -28.40 -15.17
CA LYS A 164 -11.02 -28.29 -16.62
C LYS A 164 -12.03 -27.31 -17.21
N VAL A 165 -11.50 -26.28 -17.85
CA VAL A 165 -12.25 -25.26 -18.58
C VAL A 165 -11.68 -25.20 -19.98
N GLU A 166 -12.45 -25.62 -20.97
CA GLU A 166 -11.99 -25.76 -22.35
C GLU A 166 -10.70 -26.61 -22.44
N ASN A 167 -9.58 -26.02 -22.83
CA ASN A 167 -8.29 -26.71 -22.97
C ASN A 167 -7.34 -26.42 -21.80
N GLU A 168 -7.77 -25.75 -20.75
CA GLU A 168 -6.95 -25.37 -19.60
C GLU A 168 -7.43 -26.06 -18.32
N ILE A 169 -6.52 -26.23 -17.36
CA ILE A 169 -6.85 -26.64 -16.00
C ILE A 169 -6.62 -25.45 -15.08
N TRP A 170 -7.69 -25.01 -14.42
CA TRP A 170 -7.68 -23.90 -13.48
C TRP A 170 -7.70 -24.40 -12.04
N ILE A 171 -7.03 -23.71 -11.15
CA ILE A 171 -7.07 -23.94 -9.69
C ILE A 171 -7.74 -22.72 -9.06
N VAL A 172 -8.82 -22.95 -8.32
CA VAL A 172 -9.65 -21.90 -7.70
C VAL A 172 -10.20 -22.42 -6.37
N GLY A 173 -10.52 -21.54 -5.44
CA GLY A 173 -11.21 -21.90 -4.21
C GLY A 173 -12.53 -22.61 -4.50
N LYS A 174 -12.76 -23.77 -3.90
CA LYS A 174 -13.95 -24.60 -4.17
C LYS A 174 -15.25 -23.83 -4.03
N ILE A 175 -15.36 -23.02 -3.00
CA ILE A 175 -16.55 -22.19 -2.72
C ILE A 175 -16.75 -21.09 -3.75
N ARG A 176 -15.73 -20.67 -4.49
CA ARG A 176 -15.77 -19.60 -5.47
C ARG A 176 -16.01 -20.08 -6.91
N LEU A 177 -15.93 -21.40 -7.12
CA LEU A 177 -15.99 -21.98 -8.47
C LEU A 177 -17.27 -21.59 -9.21
N GLU A 178 -18.43 -21.84 -8.63
CA GLU A 178 -19.73 -21.61 -9.31
C GLU A 178 -19.91 -20.14 -9.68
N GLU A 179 -19.59 -19.23 -8.76
CA GLU A 179 -19.70 -17.80 -9.02
C GLU A 179 -18.75 -17.36 -10.15
N LEU A 180 -17.52 -17.86 -10.17
CA LEU A 180 -16.55 -17.56 -11.22
C LEU A 180 -17.04 -18.07 -12.59
N MET A 181 -17.57 -19.29 -12.65
CA MET A 181 -18.11 -19.88 -13.89
C MET A 181 -19.32 -19.07 -14.39
N GLN A 182 -20.23 -18.69 -13.50
CA GLN A 182 -21.37 -17.83 -13.85
C GLN A 182 -20.92 -16.46 -14.37
N MET A 183 -19.97 -15.80 -13.69
CA MET A 183 -19.41 -14.52 -14.13
C MET A 183 -18.78 -14.59 -15.52
N LYS A 184 -18.16 -15.72 -15.86
CA LYS A 184 -17.55 -15.99 -17.18
C LYS A 184 -18.54 -16.52 -18.19
N LYS A 185 -19.76 -16.90 -17.79
CA LYS A 185 -20.76 -17.60 -18.62
C LYS A 185 -20.23 -18.91 -19.20
N ILE A 186 -19.48 -19.66 -18.38
CA ILE A 186 -18.95 -20.99 -18.70
C ILE A 186 -19.92 -22.01 -18.13
N GLU A 187 -20.58 -22.78 -19.00
CA GLU A 187 -21.55 -23.81 -18.63
C GLU A 187 -20.89 -25.21 -18.64
N ASP A 188 -19.91 -25.42 -19.52
CA ASP A 188 -19.20 -26.70 -19.64
C ASP A 188 -17.84 -26.64 -18.94
N TYR A 189 -17.77 -27.24 -17.77
CA TYR A 189 -16.54 -27.42 -17.00
C TYR A 189 -16.59 -28.73 -16.20
N GLN A 190 -15.44 -29.28 -15.91
CA GLN A 190 -15.31 -30.53 -15.17
C GLN A 190 -14.36 -30.38 -13.99
N VAL A 191 -14.85 -30.62 -12.76
CA VAL A 191 -13.99 -30.73 -11.58
C VAL A 191 -13.20 -32.04 -11.66
N LEU A 192 -11.89 -31.94 -11.70
CA LEU A 192 -10.97 -33.07 -11.83
C LEU A 192 -10.51 -33.59 -10.46
N LYS A 193 -10.19 -32.65 -9.55
CA LYS A 193 -9.62 -32.98 -8.25
C LYS A 193 -9.97 -31.89 -7.23
N THR A 194 -10.12 -32.27 -5.97
CA THR A 194 -10.15 -31.34 -4.82
C THR A 194 -8.87 -31.55 -4.02
N VAL A 195 -8.23 -30.45 -3.61
CA VAL A 195 -6.99 -30.43 -2.81
C VAL A 195 -7.15 -29.42 -1.68
N LEU A 196 -6.41 -29.60 -0.59
CA LEU A 196 -6.31 -28.57 0.45
C LEU A 196 -5.31 -27.47 0.01
N GLY A 197 -5.49 -26.27 0.51
CA GLY A 197 -4.54 -25.18 0.24
C GLY A 197 -3.11 -25.51 0.67
N SER A 198 -2.95 -26.27 1.74
CA SER A 198 -1.65 -26.78 2.18
C SER A 198 -0.94 -27.69 1.16
N GLU A 199 -1.69 -28.37 0.28
CA GLU A 199 -1.12 -29.22 -0.79
C GLU A 199 -0.59 -28.38 -1.97
N LEU A 200 -0.98 -27.11 -2.05
CA LEU A 200 -0.50 -26.18 -3.08
C LEU A 200 0.79 -25.47 -2.65
N GLU A 201 1.14 -25.50 -1.37
CA GLU A 201 2.34 -24.84 -0.85
C GLU A 201 3.61 -25.33 -1.55
N GLY A 202 4.50 -24.41 -1.84
CA GLY A 202 5.77 -24.70 -2.51
C GLY A 202 5.68 -24.81 -4.05
N LYS A 203 4.49 -24.84 -4.64
CA LYS A 203 4.37 -24.79 -6.11
C LYS A 203 4.89 -23.48 -6.66
N LYS A 204 5.75 -23.55 -7.67
CA LYS A 204 6.31 -22.37 -8.34
C LYS A 204 5.43 -21.95 -9.50
N TYR A 205 5.35 -20.63 -9.72
CA TYR A 205 4.58 -20.06 -10.81
C TYR A 205 5.41 -19.08 -11.67
N VAL A 206 4.90 -18.79 -12.84
CA VAL A 206 5.46 -17.79 -13.77
C VAL A 206 4.59 -16.55 -13.70
N HIS A 207 5.16 -15.45 -13.23
CA HIS A 207 4.47 -14.18 -13.17
C HIS A 207 4.11 -13.68 -14.59
N PRO A 208 2.85 -13.27 -14.84
CA PRO A 208 2.37 -13.00 -16.20
C PRO A 208 3.04 -11.79 -16.88
N LEU A 209 3.64 -10.88 -16.12
CA LEU A 209 4.28 -9.65 -16.63
C LEU A 209 5.79 -9.63 -16.38
N LEU A 210 6.41 -10.78 -16.08
CA LEU A 210 7.80 -10.86 -15.63
C LEU A 210 8.81 -10.27 -16.61
N ASP A 211 8.61 -10.46 -17.89
CA ASP A 211 9.49 -9.94 -18.96
C ASP A 211 9.39 -8.43 -19.16
N GLN A 212 8.35 -7.81 -18.61
CA GLN A 212 8.15 -6.35 -18.65
C GLN A 212 8.79 -5.63 -17.46
N ILE A 213 9.22 -6.38 -16.43
CA ILE A 213 9.79 -5.87 -15.18
C ILE A 213 11.15 -6.55 -14.96
N PRO A 214 12.22 -6.10 -15.63
CA PRO A 214 13.51 -6.78 -15.60
C PRO A 214 14.10 -6.94 -14.20
N GLU A 215 13.91 -5.97 -13.30
CA GLU A 215 14.39 -6.07 -11.93
C GLU A 215 13.62 -7.14 -11.12
N LEU A 216 12.30 -7.25 -11.29
CA LEU A 216 11.51 -8.33 -10.71
C LEU A 216 11.97 -9.70 -11.22
N ALA A 217 12.39 -9.79 -12.49
CA ALA A 217 12.92 -11.02 -13.07
C ALA A 217 14.21 -11.49 -12.38
N GLU A 218 15.02 -10.59 -11.84
CA GLU A 218 16.19 -10.95 -11.02
C GLU A 218 15.77 -11.55 -9.67
N PHE A 219 14.76 -10.98 -9.02
CA PHE A 219 14.19 -11.57 -7.79
C PHE A 219 13.59 -12.95 -8.05
N ALA A 220 12.91 -13.12 -9.17
CA ALA A 220 12.27 -14.38 -9.57
C ALA A 220 13.24 -15.56 -9.78
N LYS A 221 14.55 -15.31 -9.84
CA LYS A 221 15.59 -16.36 -9.88
C LYS A 221 15.78 -17.05 -8.51
N LYS A 222 15.34 -16.43 -7.42
CA LYS A 222 15.46 -16.97 -6.08
C LYS A 222 14.43 -18.07 -5.85
N ASP A 223 14.81 -19.09 -5.09
CA ASP A 223 13.95 -20.27 -4.89
C ASP A 223 12.68 -19.99 -4.08
N ASN A 224 12.71 -18.96 -3.23
CA ASN A 224 11.60 -18.54 -2.39
C ASN A 224 10.73 -17.43 -3.00
N TYR A 225 10.97 -17.07 -4.28
CA TYR A 225 10.21 -16.06 -5.01
C TYR A 225 9.27 -16.70 -6.04
N HIS A 226 8.12 -16.08 -6.29
CA HIS A 226 7.05 -16.61 -7.14
C HIS A 226 6.66 -18.05 -6.78
N VAL A 227 6.35 -18.25 -5.51
CA VAL A 227 5.95 -19.53 -4.91
C VAL A 227 4.60 -19.40 -4.23
N VAL A 228 3.82 -20.46 -4.25
CA VAL A 228 2.56 -20.56 -3.49
C VAL A 228 2.89 -20.76 -2.01
N VAL A 229 2.26 -20.00 -1.13
CA VAL A 229 2.40 -20.08 0.32
C VAL A 229 1.04 -20.28 0.98
N SER A 230 1.02 -21.00 2.09
CA SER A 230 -0.20 -21.26 2.85
C SER A 230 -0.24 -20.39 4.10
N GLU A 231 -1.24 -19.49 4.19
CA GLU A 231 -1.39 -18.57 5.30
C GLU A 231 -2.86 -18.47 5.74
N ASN A 232 -3.08 -18.47 7.07
CA ASN A 232 -4.44 -18.51 7.64
C ASN A 232 -5.26 -17.23 7.41
N PHE A 233 -4.62 -16.11 7.06
CA PHE A 233 -5.32 -14.85 6.79
C PHE A 233 -5.99 -14.82 5.41
N VAL A 234 -5.68 -15.75 4.52
CA VAL A 234 -6.28 -15.79 3.18
C VAL A 234 -7.77 -16.13 3.29
N ASP A 235 -8.61 -15.18 2.90
CA ASP A 235 -10.07 -15.34 2.89
C ASP A 235 -10.54 -15.99 1.60
N VAL A 236 -10.97 -17.24 1.70
CA VAL A 236 -11.49 -17.99 0.54
C VAL A 236 -12.87 -17.55 0.08
N ASN A 237 -13.58 -16.74 0.86
CA ASN A 237 -14.90 -16.23 0.49
C ASN A 237 -14.83 -15.03 -0.46
N THR A 238 -13.62 -14.51 -0.68
CA THR A 238 -13.39 -13.31 -1.51
C THR A 238 -12.67 -13.66 -2.82
N GLY A 239 -13.07 -13.04 -3.91
CA GLY A 239 -12.46 -13.19 -5.23
C GLY A 239 -12.45 -14.62 -5.75
N SER A 240 -11.28 -15.18 -5.97
CA SER A 240 -11.07 -16.56 -6.44
C SER A 240 -10.70 -17.53 -5.30
N GLY A 241 -10.54 -17.04 -4.07
CA GLY A 241 -9.99 -17.82 -2.95
C GLY A 241 -8.47 -17.89 -2.95
N LEU A 242 -7.79 -17.36 -3.96
CA LEU A 242 -6.35 -17.17 -4.03
C LEU A 242 -6.05 -15.67 -4.09
N VAL A 243 -5.03 -15.26 -3.38
CA VAL A 243 -4.59 -13.85 -3.35
C VAL A 243 -3.12 -13.76 -3.71
N HIS A 244 -2.75 -12.78 -4.54
CA HIS A 244 -1.33 -12.47 -4.70
C HIS A 244 -0.84 -11.67 -3.48
N LEU A 245 0.39 -11.92 -3.07
CA LEU A 245 1.01 -11.26 -1.95
C LEU A 245 2.08 -10.31 -2.46
N SER A 246 1.85 -9.03 -2.20
CA SER A 246 2.76 -7.95 -2.53
C SER A 246 3.36 -7.35 -1.26
N PRO A 247 4.54 -7.80 -0.81
CA PRO A 247 5.16 -7.36 0.43
C PRO A 247 5.47 -5.86 0.50
N ALA A 248 5.53 -5.20 -0.65
CA ALA A 248 5.68 -3.76 -0.73
C ALA A 248 4.40 -2.97 -0.40
N ASN A 249 3.22 -3.63 -0.43
CA ASN A 249 1.92 -2.96 -0.42
C ASN A 249 0.91 -3.53 0.59
N GLY A 250 1.12 -4.74 1.10
CA GLY A 250 0.25 -5.38 2.11
C GLY A 250 1.01 -5.64 3.41
N GLU A 251 0.41 -5.35 4.57
CA GLU A 251 1.03 -5.58 5.87
C GLU A 251 1.19 -7.09 6.16
N ASP A 252 0.15 -7.88 5.93
CA ASP A 252 0.21 -9.34 6.09
C ASP A 252 1.18 -9.97 5.09
N ASP A 253 1.23 -9.44 3.87
CA ASP A 253 2.16 -9.85 2.81
C ASP A 253 3.60 -9.57 3.22
N TYR A 254 3.85 -8.38 3.79
CA TYR A 254 5.15 -7.97 4.32
C TYR A 254 5.60 -8.91 5.45
N ASN A 255 4.74 -9.15 6.43
CA ASN A 255 5.03 -10.01 7.56
C ASN A 255 5.31 -11.46 7.10
N THR A 256 4.55 -11.94 6.11
CA THR A 256 4.77 -13.24 5.47
C THR A 256 6.13 -13.30 4.78
N ALA A 257 6.51 -12.25 4.05
CA ALA A 257 7.80 -12.17 3.38
C ALA A 257 8.96 -12.20 4.38
N ILE A 258 8.88 -11.42 5.47
CA ILE A 258 9.90 -11.42 6.54
C ILE A 258 10.02 -12.82 7.18
N LYS A 259 8.89 -13.44 7.55
CA LYS A 259 8.85 -14.78 8.15
C LYS A 259 9.49 -15.85 7.24
N ARG A 260 9.31 -15.71 5.93
CA ARG A 260 9.79 -16.66 4.90
C ARG A 260 11.11 -16.26 4.25
N ASN A 261 11.74 -15.18 4.75
CA ASN A 261 12.97 -14.61 4.21
C ASN A 261 12.89 -14.31 2.70
N VAL A 262 11.76 -13.77 2.27
CA VAL A 262 11.52 -13.32 0.90
C VAL A 262 11.89 -11.83 0.80
N ASP A 263 12.68 -11.48 -0.19
CA ASP A 263 13.08 -10.09 -0.41
C ASP A 263 11.90 -9.23 -0.86
N ILE A 264 11.92 -7.97 -0.43
CA ILE A 264 10.85 -7.01 -0.74
C ILE A 264 11.27 -6.12 -1.88
N PHE A 265 10.71 -6.36 -3.04
CA PHE A 265 10.84 -5.52 -4.22
C PHE A 265 9.82 -4.37 -4.15
N SER A 266 10.29 -3.13 -4.13
CA SER A 266 9.45 -1.94 -4.00
C SER A 266 9.96 -0.80 -4.88
N PRO A 267 9.70 -0.84 -6.19
CA PRO A 267 10.14 0.18 -7.15
C PRO A 267 9.17 1.38 -7.19
N ILE A 268 8.88 1.96 -6.03
CA ILE A 268 7.95 3.09 -5.86
C ILE A 268 8.66 4.20 -5.10
N ASN A 269 8.63 5.42 -5.64
CA ASN A 269 9.23 6.60 -5.02
C ASN A 269 8.28 7.31 -4.02
N ASP A 270 8.72 8.42 -3.44
CA ASP A 270 7.96 9.18 -2.45
C ASP A 270 6.71 9.85 -3.02
N GLU A 271 6.68 10.18 -4.32
CA GLU A 271 5.50 10.70 -5.01
C GLU A 271 4.53 9.59 -5.46
N VAL A 272 4.80 8.35 -5.04
CA VAL A 272 3.99 7.16 -5.39
C VAL A 272 3.99 6.88 -6.91
N ASN A 273 5.08 7.23 -7.59
CA ASN A 273 5.33 6.85 -8.97
C ASN A 273 6.26 5.64 -9.03
N PHE A 274 6.08 4.80 -10.01
CA PHE A 274 7.00 3.73 -10.30
C PHE A 274 8.36 4.27 -10.74
N THR A 275 9.43 3.71 -10.16
CA THR A 275 10.83 3.99 -10.55
C THR A 275 11.25 3.11 -11.74
N GLU A 276 12.49 3.31 -12.22
CA GLU A 276 13.07 2.52 -13.34
C GLU A 276 13.00 1.00 -13.09
N GLY A 277 13.07 0.56 -11.84
CA GLY A 277 12.94 -0.86 -11.46
C GLY A 277 11.62 -1.50 -11.88
N ALA A 278 10.55 -0.73 -12.04
CA ALA A 278 9.27 -1.20 -12.54
C ALA A 278 9.24 -1.44 -14.07
N GLY A 279 10.35 -1.28 -14.76
CA GLY A 279 10.46 -1.53 -16.18
C GLY A 279 9.52 -0.63 -17.01
N GLN A 280 8.66 -1.23 -17.83
CA GLN A 280 7.75 -0.47 -18.69
C GLN A 280 6.69 0.36 -17.96
N TYR A 281 6.51 0.15 -16.66
CA TYR A 281 5.60 0.94 -15.83
C TYR A 281 6.29 2.15 -15.18
N SER A 282 7.59 2.33 -15.40
CA SER A 282 8.38 3.45 -14.87
C SER A 282 7.77 4.80 -15.21
N GLY A 283 7.78 5.72 -14.24
CA GLY A 283 7.27 7.08 -14.37
C GLY A 283 5.76 7.25 -14.20
N TYR A 284 4.97 6.17 -14.20
CA TYR A 284 3.54 6.26 -13.95
C TYR A 284 3.25 6.37 -12.44
N PHE A 285 2.29 7.22 -12.08
CA PHE A 285 1.64 7.10 -10.78
C PHE A 285 0.98 5.72 -10.67
N VAL A 286 1.17 5.03 -9.55
CA VAL A 286 0.81 3.60 -9.44
C VAL A 286 -0.64 3.30 -9.84
N ARG A 287 -1.61 4.13 -9.43
CA ARG A 287 -3.03 3.93 -9.78
C ARG A 287 -3.35 4.24 -11.25
N VAL A 288 -2.52 5.06 -11.91
CA VAL A 288 -2.64 5.31 -13.36
C VAL A 288 -2.10 4.12 -14.17
N ALA A 289 -1.16 3.37 -13.61
CA ALA A 289 -0.65 2.16 -14.25
C ALA A 289 -1.66 1.00 -14.25
N ASP A 290 -2.73 1.05 -13.46
CA ASP A 290 -3.76 0.00 -13.39
C ASP A 290 -4.33 -0.35 -14.77
N ASP A 291 -4.69 0.63 -15.58
CA ASP A 291 -5.25 0.42 -16.93
C ASP A 291 -4.22 -0.24 -17.87
N LYS A 292 -2.96 0.17 -17.78
CA LYS A 292 -1.89 -0.39 -18.60
C LYS A 292 -1.60 -1.86 -18.22
N ILE A 293 -1.57 -2.16 -16.93
CA ILE A 293 -1.39 -3.52 -16.42
C ILE A 293 -2.53 -4.43 -16.87
N GLU A 294 -3.76 -3.92 -16.82
CA GLU A 294 -4.93 -4.64 -17.34
C GLU A 294 -4.80 -4.96 -18.82
N ASP A 295 -4.44 -3.97 -19.63
CA ASP A 295 -4.26 -4.15 -21.07
C ASP A 295 -3.14 -5.17 -21.37
N ASP A 296 -2.06 -5.14 -20.64
CA ASP A 296 -0.96 -6.09 -20.79
C ASP A 296 -1.39 -7.52 -20.41
N LEU A 297 -2.15 -7.69 -19.32
CA LEU A 297 -2.73 -8.99 -18.95
C LEU A 297 -3.67 -9.52 -20.06
N LYS A 298 -4.47 -8.64 -20.64
CA LYS A 298 -5.39 -8.98 -21.74
C LYS A 298 -4.63 -9.39 -23.00
N GLN A 299 -3.64 -8.65 -23.42
CA GLN A 299 -2.82 -8.96 -24.61
C GLN A 299 -2.12 -10.31 -24.48
N ARG A 300 -1.72 -10.70 -23.25
CA ARG A 300 -1.07 -11.98 -22.95
C ARG A 300 -2.06 -13.13 -22.73
N GLY A 301 -3.36 -12.86 -22.83
CA GLY A 301 -4.38 -13.86 -22.55
C GLY A 301 -4.40 -14.30 -21.07
N ALA A 302 -3.81 -13.50 -20.18
CA ALA A 302 -3.79 -13.77 -18.75
C ALA A 302 -5.00 -13.18 -18.01
N LEU A 303 -5.69 -12.18 -18.56
CA LEU A 303 -6.90 -11.61 -17.98
C LEU A 303 -8.08 -12.59 -18.16
N VAL A 304 -8.62 -13.08 -17.06
CA VAL A 304 -9.78 -13.98 -17.03
C VAL A 304 -11.08 -13.19 -17.05
N LYS A 305 -11.21 -12.19 -16.17
CA LYS A 305 -12.42 -11.37 -16.06
C LYS A 305 -12.10 -10.00 -15.49
N LYS A 306 -12.69 -8.97 -16.07
CA LYS A 306 -12.76 -7.62 -15.50
C LYS A 306 -14.15 -7.38 -14.94
N GLY A 307 -14.18 -6.78 -13.78
CA GLY A 307 -15.37 -6.27 -13.10
C GLY A 307 -15.06 -4.96 -12.38
N THR A 308 -16.00 -4.54 -11.57
CA THR A 308 -15.87 -3.36 -10.71
C THR A 308 -16.47 -3.69 -9.36
N ILE A 309 -15.81 -3.27 -8.29
CA ILE A 309 -16.28 -3.42 -6.92
C ILE A 309 -16.50 -2.05 -6.29
N LYS A 310 -17.60 -1.90 -5.57
CA LYS A 310 -17.87 -0.71 -4.75
C LYS A 310 -17.59 -1.04 -3.30
N HIS A 311 -16.70 -0.29 -2.70
CA HIS A 311 -16.34 -0.48 -1.29
C HIS A 311 -15.96 0.84 -0.64
N ASP A 312 -15.85 0.84 0.69
CA ASP A 312 -15.31 1.97 1.43
C ASP A 312 -13.79 1.93 1.33
N TYR A 313 -13.17 3.05 0.96
CA TYR A 313 -11.74 3.20 0.79
C TYR A 313 -11.20 4.34 1.66
N PRO A 314 -10.05 4.17 2.32
CA PRO A 314 -9.50 5.20 3.17
C PRO A 314 -8.89 6.35 2.38
N SER A 315 -9.17 7.56 2.83
CA SER A 315 -8.61 8.80 2.32
C SER A 315 -7.87 9.57 3.41
N CYS A 316 -6.98 10.42 2.99
CA CYS A 316 -6.26 11.31 3.89
C CYS A 316 -7.21 12.32 4.54
N TRP A 317 -7.32 12.31 5.85
CA TRP A 317 -8.17 13.22 6.61
C TRP A 317 -7.81 14.72 6.42
N ARG A 318 -6.57 15.00 5.95
CA ARG A 318 -6.09 16.37 5.71
C ARG A 318 -6.46 16.92 4.33
N CYS A 319 -6.35 16.10 3.27
CA CYS A 319 -6.50 16.54 1.89
C CYS A 319 -7.54 15.74 1.08
N ASN A 320 -8.15 14.71 1.67
CA ASN A 320 -9.13 13.80 1.05
C ASN A 320 -8.59 12.98 -0.15
N THR A 321 -7.27 12.90 -0.32
CA THR A 321 -6.66 12.05 -1.34
C THR A 321 -6.66 10.59 -0.89
N ASP A 322 -6.93 9.67 -1.80
CA ASP A 322 -6.89 8.22 -1.54
C ASP A 322 -5.51 7.79 -1.08
N LEU A 323 -5.48 6.94 -0.06
CA LEU A 323 -4.24 6.45 0.51
C LEU A 323 -3.69 5.27 -0.31
N VAL A 324 -2.39 5.08 -0.25
CA VAL A 324 -1.70 3.92 -0.82
C VAL A 324 -0.88 3.26 0.28
N TRP A 325 -0.90 1.94 0.37
CA TRP A 325 -0.05 1.20 1.31
C TRP A 325 1.32 0.99 0.68
N LEU A 326 2.37 1.38 1.41
CA LEU A 326 3.75 1.28 0.94
C LEU A 326 4.69 0.80 2.03
N ALA A 327 5.61 -0.11 1.70
CA ALA A 327 6.72 -0.48 2.57
C ALA A 327 7.75 0.67 2.60
N ARG A 328 7.73 1.44 3.67
CA ARG A 328 8.59 2.62 3.82
C ARG A 328 9.60 2.46 4.94
N ARG A 329 10.74 3.13 4.77
CA ARG A 329 11.70 3.35 5.86
C ARG A 329 11.16 4.39 6.81
N GLU A 330 11.09 4.03 8.09
CA GLU A 330 10.60 4.88 9.16
C GLU A 330 11.47 4.67 10.41
N TYR A 331 11.39 5.61 11.35
CA TYR A 331 11.98 5.44 12.67
C TYR A 331 10.95 4.85 13.63
N PHE A 332 11.37 3.81 14.35
CA PHE A 332 10.52 3.10 15.30
C PHE A 332 11.09 3.17 16.71
N TYR A 333 10.21 3.45 17.68
CA TYR A 333 10.51 3.21 19.07
C TYR A 333 10.24 1.74 19.41
N MET A 334 11.28 1.04 19.86
CA MET A 334 11.19 -0.33 20.34
C MET A 334 10.73 -0.28 21.79
N LEU A 335 9.44 -0.61 22.00
CA LEU A 335 8.79 -0.48 23.31
C LEU A 335 8.74 -1.80 24.10
N ASP A 336 9.19 -2.91 23.49
CA ASP A 336 9.18 -4.26 24.05
C ASP A 336 10.59 -4.69 24.49
#